data_ef190a8621bac0dd0fe0bea593df10d3
#
_entry.id   ef190a8621bac0dd0fe0bea593df10d3
#
_cell.length_a   1.000
_cell.length_b   1.000
_cell.length_c   1.000
_cell.angle_alpha   90.00
_cell.angle_beta   90.00
_cell.angle_gamma   90.00
#
_symmetry.space_group_name_H-M   'P 1'
#
loop_
_entity.id
_entity.type
_entity.pdbx_description
1 polymer ?
#
loop_
_entity_poly.entity_id
_entity_poly.type
_entity_poly.pdbx_seq_one_letter_code
_entity_poly.pdbx_strand_id
1 'polypeptide(L)'
;MSTHAKRERLILADLLESSGPEAPTLCDGWKARDLAAHVVVRERRADAAGGILLKSLAPRLERVQGEFTSKPYEELIQLIRTGPPRMSPYALKQVDEAANTVEFYIHSEDLRRAVPDWTPREVDAVFQDALWKRLEKMARVFGRKSPVGLVLRRPDGQTAVARKGTPVVTVTGEPSELVLYVAGRQRVARVDEEGQEEAVARAHDADLGL
;
A
#
# COMPACT_ATOMS: atom_id res chain seq x y z
N MET A 1 -8.80 16.37 15.85
CA MET A 1 -7.69 16.19 14.89
C MET A 1 -8.13 15.16 13.83
N SER A 2 -7.79 15.38 12.57
CA SER A 2 -7.99 14.40 11.51
C SER A 2 -7.13 13.16 11.79
N THR A 3 -7.63 11.97 11.44
CA THR A 3 -6.84 10.73 11.49
C THR A 3 -5.82 10.68 10.35
N HIS A 4 -4.78 9.86 10.46
CA HIS A 4 -3.84 9.63 9.36
C HIS A 4 -4.55 9.04 8.14
N ALA A 5 -5.44 8.05 8.32
CA ALA A 5 -6.22 7.48 7.24
C ALA A 5 -7.05 8.55 6.50
N LYS A 6 -7.70 9.46 7.22
CA LYS A 6 -8.47 10.54 6.58
C LYS A 6 -7.57 11.52 5.83
N ARG A 7 -6.38 11.85 6.36
CA ARG A 7 -5.41 12.71 5.67
C ARG A 7 -4.93 12.05 4.38
N GLU A 8 -4.49 10.79 4.46
CA GLU A 8 -3.98 10.06 3.30
C GLU A 8 -5.06 9.80 2.24
N ARG A 9 -6.31 9.58 2.65
CA ARG A 9 -7.47 9.51 1.75
C ARG A 9 -7.62 10.76 0.90
N LEU A 10 -7.53 11.94 1.51
CA LEU A 10 -7.66 13.20 0.80
C LEU A 10 -6.47 13.44 -0.14
N ILE A 11 -5.25 13.13 0.32
CA ILE A 11 -4.04 13.19 -0.51
C ILE A 11 -4.20 12.29 -1.75
N LEU A 12 -4.64 11.04 -1.56
CA LEU A 12 -4.87 10.12 -2.67
C LEU A 12 -5.93 10.64 -3.64
N ALA A 13 -7.03 11.18 -3.12
CA ALA A 13 -8.09 11.74 -3.97
C ALA A 13 -7.61 12.95 -4.79
N ASP A 14 -6.79 13.84 -4.17
CA ASP A 14 -6.21 15.00 -4.85
C ASP A 14 -5.19 14.57 -5.92
N LEU A 15 -4.39 13.54 -5.64
CA LEU A 15 -3.45 12.97 -6.61
C LEU A 15 -4.18 12.34 -7.79
N LEU A 16 -5.22 11.52 -7.54
CA LEU A 16 -6.02 10.93 -8.60
C LEU A 16 -6.65 12.01 -9.49
N GLU A 17 -7.23 13.06 -8.89
CA GLU A 17 -7.85 14.17 -9.63
C GLU A 17 -6.84 14.91 -10.51
N SER A 18 -5.67 15.23 -9.96
CA SER A 18 -4.62 15.98 -10.68
C SER A 18 -3.91 15.14 -11.74
N SER A 19 -3.77 13.83 -11.54
CA SER A 19 -3.08 12.94 -12.49
C SER A 19 -3.96 12.54 -13.69
N GLY A 20 -5.27 12.52 -13.50
CA GLY A 20 -6.22 12.07 -14.52
C GLY A 20 -6.33 10.55 -14.64
N PRO A 21 -7.39 10.05 -15.33
CA PRO A 21 -7.75 8.63 -15.34
C PRO A 21 -6.73 7.70 -16.00
N GLU A 22 -5.96 8.22 -16.95
CA GLU A 22 -5.01 7.43 -17.75
C GLU A 22 -3.58 7.43 -17.18
N ALA A 23 -3.34 8.11 -16.07
CA ALA A 23 -2.02 8.19 -15.44
C ALA A 23 -1.52 6.79 -15.05
N PRO A 24 -0.21 6.52 -15.21
CA PRO A 24 0.39 5.24 -14.81
C PRO A 24 0.37 5.07 -13.29
N THR A 25 0.43 3.81 -12.86
CA THR A 25 0.63 3.44 -11.46
C THR A 25 1.72 2.37 -11.35
N LEU A 26 2.24 2.13 -10.15
CA LEU A 26 3.14 0.99 -9.89
C LEU A 26 2.39 -0.35 -9.79
N CYS A 27 1.08 -0.36 -9.80
CA CYS A 27 0.30 -1.59 -9.85
C CYS A 27 0.28 -2.11 -11.29
N ASP A 28 0.82 -3.31 -11.51
CA ASP A 28 0.93 -3.90 -12.85
C ASP A 28 -0.39 -3.90 -13.60
N GLY A 29 -0.38 -3.32 -14.80
CA GLY A 29 -1.54 -3.22 -15.69
C GLY A 29 -2.63 -2.22 -15.25
N TRP A 30 -2.45 -1.50 -14.16
CA TRP A 30 -3.43 -0.53 -13.65
C TRP A 30 -3.05 0.91 -13.99
N LYS A 31 -4.07 1.66 -14.42
CA LYS A 31 -4.05 3.11 -14.50
C LYS A 31 -4.71 3.73 -13.26
N ALA A 32 -4.62 5.03 -13.12
CA ALA A 32 -5.24 5.78 -12.02
C ALA A 32 -6.75 5.47 -11.87
N ARG A 33 -7.46 5.25 -12.97
CA ARG A 33 -8.87 4.83 -12.99
C ARG A 33 -9.09 3.49 -12.28
N ASP A 34 -8.24 2.51 -12.56
CA ASP A 34 -8.35 1.17 -11.97
C ASP A 34 -8.05 1.21 -10.48
N LEU A 35 -7.03 2.00 -10.10
CA LEU A 35 -6.69 2.25 -8.71
C LEU A 35 -7.82 2.95 -7.95
N ALA A 36 -8.45 3.96 -8.53
CA ALA A 36 -9.61 4.64 -7.95
C ALA A 36 -10.78 3.67 -7.74
N ALA A 37 -11.09 2.84 -8.75
CA ALA A 37 -12.10 1.81 -8.66
C ALA A 37 -11.80 0.80 -7.56
N HIS A 38 -10.54 0.33 -7.45
CA HIS A 38 -10.08 -0.57 -6.39
C HIS A 38 -10.36 -0.01 -4.99
N VAL A 39 -9.95 1.22 -4.73
CA VAL A 39 -10.15 1.88 -3.43
C VAL A 39 -11.64 1.98 -3.08
N VAL A 40 -12.49 2.37 -4.05
CA VAL A 40 -13.93 2.46 -3.85
C VAL A 40 -14.56 1.09 -3.57
N VAL A 41 -14.20 0.06 -4.33
CA VAL A 41 -14.70 -1.31 -4.15
C VAL A 41 -14.31 -1.84 -2.78
N ARG A 42 -13.06 -1.67 -2.39
CA ARG A 42 -12.54 -2.11 -1.09
C ARG A 42 -13.35 -1.55 0.08
N GLU A 43 -13.75 -0.30 0.03
CA GLU A 43 -14.47 0.35 1.12
C GLU A 43 -15.99 0.15 1.10
N ARG A 44 -16.57 0.00 -0.09
CA ARG A 44 -18.02 0.00 -0.29
C ARG A 44 -18.62 -1.36 -0.62
N ARG A 45 -17.79 -2.30 -1.07
CA ARG A 45 -18.21 -3.63 -1.52
C ARG A 45 -17.48 -4.73 -0.73
N ALA A 46 -17.72 -4.76 0.59
CA ALA A 46 -17.17 -5.79 1.48
C ALA A 46 -17.45 -7.22 0.99
N ASP A 47 -18.55 -7.43 0.26
CA ASP A 47 -18.93 -8.68 -0.38
C ASP A 47 -18.01 -9.09 -1.55
N ALA A 48 -17.30 -8.14 -2.15
CA ALA A 48 -16.32 -8.38 -3.22
C ALA A 48 -14.87 -8.24 -2.71
N ALA A 49 -14.64 -7.33 -1.76
CA ALA A 49 -13.30 -7.04 -1.22
C ALA A 49 -12.59 -8.27 -0.61
N GLY A 50 -13.34 -9.29 -0.18
CA GLY A 50 -12.77 -10.58 0.22
C GLY A 50 -11.93 -11.27 -0.86
N GLY A 51 -12.15 -10.95 -2.14
CA GLY A 51 -11.37 -11.44 -3.28
C GLY A 51 -9.91 -10.97 -3.28
N ILE A 52 -9.58 -9.89 -2.56
CA ILE A 52 -8.20 -9.42 -2.36
C ILE A 52 -7.37 -10.48 -1.61
N LEU A 53 -7.98 -11.18 -0.66
CA LEU A 53 -7.30 -12.17 0.20
C LEU A 53 -7.58 -13.62 -0.22
N LEU A 54 -8.74 -13.89 -0.80
CA LEU A 54 -9.23 -15.23 -1.12
C LEU A 54 -9.35 -15.42 -2.64
N LYS A 55 -8.44 -16.17 -3.24
CA LYS A 55 -8.42 -16.46 -4.69
C LYS A 55 -9.75 -16.98 -5.24
N SER A 56 -10.52 -17.73 -4.45
CA SER A 56 -11.85 -18.22 -4.84
C SER A 56 -12.88 -17.13 -5.08
N LEU A 57 -12.68 -15.93 -4.51
CA LEU A 57 -13.54 -14.77 -4.68
C LEU A 57 -12.99 -13.75 -5.71
N ALA A 58 -11.82 -14.01 -6.31
CA ALA A 58 -11.21 -13.13 -7.30
C ALA A 58 -12.13 -12.83 -8.50
N PRO A 59 -12.85 -13.80 -9.13
CA PRO A 59 -13.73 -13.49 -10.25
C PRO A 59 -14.88 -12.53 -9.90
N ARG A 60 -15.35 -12.58 -8.64
CA ARG A 60 -16.36 -11.63 -8.15
C ARG A 60 -15.76 -10.23 -7.99
N LEU A 61 -14.54 -10.15 -7.43
CA LEU A 61 -13.83 -8.88 -7.28
C LEU A 61 -13.57 -8.23 -8.65
N GLU A 62 -13.04 -8.99 -9.61
CA GLU A 62 -12.76 -8.51 -10.97
C GLU A 62 -14.02 -7.94 -11.65
N ARG A 63 -15.14 -8.66 -11.58
CA ARG A 63 -16.41 -8.19 -12.14
C ARG A 63 -16.87 -6.88 -11.49
N VAL A 64 -16.87 -6.83 -10.16
CA VAL A 64 -17.30 -5.64 -9.42
C VAL A 64 -16.35 -4.46 -9.68
N GLN A 65 -15.04 -4.72 -9.73
CA GLN A 65 -14.05 -3.69 -10.06
C GLN A 65 -14.29 -3.14 -11.48
N GLY A 66 -14.56 -4.00 -12.47
CA GLY A 66 -14.92 -3.59 -13.83
C GLY A 66 -16.20 -2.72 -13.90
N GLU A 67 -17.21 -3.04 -13.09
CA GLU A 67 -18.42 -2.21 -12.96
C GLU A 67 -18.07 -0.79 -12.46
N PHE A 68 -17.17 -0.67 -11.49
CA PHE A 68 -16.72 0.62 -10.96
C PHE A 68 -15.77 1.35 -11.91
N THR A 69 -14.84 0.66 -12.55
CA THR A 69 -13.94 1.25 -13.55
C THR A 69 -14.72 1.90 -14.72
N SER A 70 -15.93 1.41 -15.02
CA SER A 70 -16.79 1.96 -16.06
C SER A 70 -17.55 3.24 -15.66
N LYS A 71 -17.52 3.62 -14.37
CA LYS A 71 -18.16 4.85 -13.88
C LYS A 71 -17.39 6.11 -14.31
N PRO A 72 -18.04 7.29 -14.34
CA PRO A 72 -17.33 8.55 -14.49
C PRO A 72 -16.20 8.67 -13.46
N TYR A 73 -15.02 9.08 -13.92
CA TYR A 73 -13.83 9.13 -13.05
C TYR A 73 -14.02 10.08 -11.86
N GLU A 74 -14.65 11.22 -12.10
CA GLU A 74 -14.99 12.21 -11.07
C GLU A 74 -15.91 11.62 -10.00
N GLU A 75 -16.82 10.70 -10.37
CA GLU A 75 -17.67 9.99 -9.40
C GLU A 75 -16.82 9.12 -8.47
N LEU A 76 -15.82 8.40 -9.01
CA LEU A 76 -14.91 7.59 -8.20
C LEU A 76 -14.14 8.46 -7.20
N ILE A 77 -13.61 9.60 -7.64
CA ILE A 77 -12.89 10.53 -6.78
C ILE A 77 -13.80 11.05 -5.66
N GLN A 78 -15.04 11.44 -5.98
CA GLN A 78 -15.99 11.89 -4.98
C GLN A 78 -16.36 10.79 -3.99
N LEU A 79 -16.48 9.54 -4.45
CA LEU A 79 -16.71 8.39 -3.57
C LEU A 79 -15.52 8.16 -2.60
N ILE A 80 -14.29 8.36 -3.06
CA ILE A 80 -13.09 8.29 -2.21
C ILE A 80 -13.11 9.44 -1.17
N ARG A 81 -13.36 10.69 -1.60
CA ARG A 81 -13.40 11.86 -0.71
C ARG A 81 -14.46 11.73 0.39
N THR A 82 -15.64 11.25 0.05
CA THR A 82 -16.75 11.07 1.00
C THR A 82 -16.51 9.91 1.95
N GLY A 83 -15.65 8.96 1.58
CA GLY A 83 -15.31 7.78 2.36
C GLY A 83 -16.38 6.70 2.35
N PRO A 84 -16.25 5.69 3.23
CA PRO A 84 -17.12 4.53 3.26
C PRO A 84 -18.54 4.87 3.71
N PRO A 85 -19.56 4.12 3.26
CA PRO A 85 -20.92 4.28 3.74
C PRO A 85 -21.00 3.93 5.24
N ARG A 86 -21.99 4.52 5.93
CA ARG A 86 -22.15 4.37 7.40
C ARG A 86 -22.19 2.92 7.88
N MET A 87 -22.68 1.99 7.07
CA MET A 87 -22.76 0.56 7.40
C MET A 87 -21.48 -0.21 7.07
N SER A 88 -20.49 0.41 6.46
CA SER A 88 -19.19 -0.24 6.22
C SER A 88 -18.41 -0.37 7.53
N PRO A 89 -17.68 -1.48 7.76
CA PRO A 89 -16.74 -1.60 8.87
C PRO A 89 -15.73 -0.44 8.92
N TYR A 90 -15.34 0.07 7.75
CA TYR A 90 -14.43 1.21 7.60
C TYR A 90 -15.04 2.56 8.03
N ALA A 91 -16.35 2.63 8.33
CA ALA A 91 -16.95 3.82 8.95
C ALA A 91 -16.53 3.96 10.43
N LEU A 92 -16.06 2.89 11.06
CA LEU A 92 -15.51 2.93 12.41
C LEU A 92 -14.09 3.49 12.36
N LYS A 93 -13.87 4.60 13.06
CA LYS A 93 -12.56 5.32 13.06
C LYS A 93 -11.35 4.42 13.32
N GLN A 94 -11.46 3.48 14.27
CA GLN A 94 -10.35 2.59 14.60
C GLN A 94 -10.07 1.59 13.47
N VAL A 95 -11.10 1.10 12.79
CA VAL A 95 -10.96 0.17 11.66
C VAL A 95 -10.38 0.91 10.45
N ASP A 96 -10.92 2.10 10.13
CA ASP A 96 -10.40 2.96 9.07
C ASP A 96 -8.91 3.26 9.29
N GLU A 97 -8.56 3.74 10.48
CA GLU A 97 -7.19 4.08 10.84
C GLU A 97 -6.24 2.87 10.79
N ALA A 98 -6.71 1.69 11.22
CA ALA A 98 -5.90 0.48 11.21
C ALA A 98 -5.67 -0.08 9.80
N ALA A 99 -6.69 -0.07 8.95
CA ALA A 99 -6.67 -0.73 7.64
C ALA A 99 -6.28 0.22 6.50
N ASN A 100 -6.63 1.51 6.60
CA ASN A 100 -6.55 2.43 5.48
C ASN A 100 -5.34 3.38 5.54
N THR A 101 -4.71 3.57 6.70
CA THR A 101 -3.53 4.46 6.79
C THR A 101 -2.41 4.00 5.85
N VAL A 102 -2.05 2.71 5.89
CA VAL A 102 -0.99 2.14 5.05
C VAL A 102 -1.46 1.99 3.60
N GLU A 103 -2.69 1.57 3.39
CA GLU A 103 -3.29 1.38 2.07
C GLU A 103 -3.28 2.67 1.24
N PHE A 104 -3.82 3.76 1.79
CA PHE A 104 -3.84 5.04 1.07
C PHE A 104 -2.44 5.62 0.89
N TYR A 105 -1.53 5.39 1.85
CA TYR A 105 -0.14 5.78 1.69
C TYR A 105 0.50 5.06 0.50
N ILE A 106 0.43 3.72 0.45
CA ILE A 106 0.98 2.92 -0.64
C ILE A 106 0.42 3.39 -1.99
N HIS A 107 -0.89 3.53 -2.11
CA HIS A 107 -1.52 3.91 -3.38
C HIS A 107 -1.27 5.37 -3.79
N SER A 108 -1.03 6.27 -2.85
CA SER A 108 -0.53 7.61 -3.16
C SER A 108 0.87 7.55 -3.76
N GLU A 109 1.75 6.70 -3.21
CA GLU A 109 3.10 6.51 -3.74
C GLU A 109 3.10 5.70 -5.05
N ASP A 110 2.12 4.81 -5.27
CA ASP A 110 1.94 4.13 -6.56
C ASP A 110 1.71 5.10 -7.73
N LEU A 111 0.97 6.19 -7.48
CA LEU A 111 0.80 7.27 -8.47
C LEU A 111 2.03 8.15 -8.58
N ARG A 112 2.59 8.57 -7.44
CA ARG A 112 3.70 9.51 -7.40
C ARG A 112 5.00 8.94 -8.00
N ARG A 113 5.27 7.65 -7.76
CA ARG A 113 6.52 6.98 -8.18
C ARG A 113 6.42 6.28 -9.52
N ALA A 114 5.27 6.29 -10.18
CA ALA A 114 5.10 5.73 -11.52
C ALA A 114 5.56 6.67 -12.65
N VAL A 115 5.89 7.92 -12.32
CA VAL A 115 6.36 8.91 -13.31
C VAL A 115 7.88 9.08 -13.26
N PRO A 116 8.55 9.42 -14.38
CA PRO A 116 9.96 9.80 -14.36
C PRO A 116 10.22 10.95 -13.41
N ASP A 117 11.43 11.01 -12.85
CA ASP A 117 11.92 12.11 -12.00
C ASP A 117 11.11 12.37 -10.73
N TRP A 118 10.39 11.33 -10.24
CA TRP A 118 9.69 11.43 -8.97
C TRP A 118 10.66 11.70 -7.80
N THR A 119 10.16 12.41 -6.80
CA THR A 119 10.90 12.65 -5.55
C THR A 119 10.13 12.11 -4.36
N PRO A 120 10.82 11.58 -3.31
CA PRO A 120 10.14 11.17 -2.09
C PRO A 120 9.35 12.34 -1.52
N ARG A 121 8.19 12.03 -0.98
CA ARG A 121 7.41 13.00 -0.22
C ARG A 121 7.99 13.13 1.19
N GLU A 122 8.02 14.34 1.72
CA GLU A 122 8.34 14.54 3.13
C GLU A 122 7.23 13.94 4.00
N VAL A 123 7.64 13.10 4.94
CA VAL A 123 6.75 12.41 5.89
C VAL A 123 7.19 12.81 7.30
N ASP A 124 6.29 13.46 8.04
CA ASP A 124 6.58 13.91 9.40
C ASP A 124 6.83 12.73 10.37
N ALA A 125 7.59 12.97 11.43
CA ALA A 125 8.00 11.94 12.39
C ALA A 125 6.79 11.23 13.05
N VAL A 126 5.69 11.94 13.29
CA VAL A 126 4.47 11.37 13.89
C VAL A 126 3.83 10.36 12.94
N PHE A 127 3.83 10.65 11.65
CA PHE A 127 3.32 9.72 10.65
C PHE A 127 4.30 8.56 10.40
N GLN A 128 5.63 8.79 10.42
CA GLN A 128 6.63 7.72 10.38
C GLN A 128 6.41 6.71 11.53
N ASP A 129 6.20 7.20 12.75
CA ASP A 129 5.90 6.33 13.90
C ASP A 129 4.56 5.60 13.76
N ALA A 130 3.56 6.22 13.16
CA ALA A 130 2.28 5.59 12.89
C ALA A 130 2.42 4.47 11.85
N LEU A 131 3.22 4.66 10.80
CA LEU A 131 3.53 3.64 9.79
C LEU A 131 4.32 2.48 10.41
N TRP A 132 5.34 2.78 11.25
CA TRP A 132 6.13 1.75 11.94
C TRP A 132 5.26 0.83 12.80
N LYS A 133 4.42 1.41 13.66
CA LYS A 133 3.50 0.64 14.52
C LYS A 133 2.57 -0.31 13.74
N ARG A 134 2.22 0.05 12.51
CA ARG A 134 1.43 -0.82 11.63
C ARG A 134 2.30 -1.87 10.96
N LEU A 135 3.47 -1.45 10.49
CA LEU A 135 4.44 -2.33 9.86
C LEU A 135 4.84 -3.48 10.78
N GLU A 136 5.12 -3.23 12.06
CA GLU A 136 5.42 -4.28 13.05
C GLU A 136 4.34 -5.38 13.10
N LYS A 137 3.07 -5.01 12.95
CA LYS A 137 1.93 -5.95 12.95
C LYS A 137 1.74 -6.67 11.61
N MET A 138 2.06 -6.01 10.51
CA MET A 138 1.78 -6.48 9.14
C MET A 138 3.00 -7.11 8.47
N ALA A 139 4.21 -6.87 8.97
CA ALA A 139 5.46 -7.28 8.34
C ALA A 139 5.47 -8.78 7.96
N ARG A 140 5.01 -9.65 8.87
CA ARG A 140 4.97 -11.10 8.62
C ARG A 140 3.98 -11.50 7.52
N VAL A 141 2.90 -10.76 7.34
CA VAL A 141 1.92 -11.01 6.29
C VAL A 141 2.48 -10.58 4.94
N PHE A 142 3.05 -9.40 4.86
CA PHE A 142 3.66 -8.88 3.64
C PHE A 142 4.93 -9.64 3.24
N GLY A 143 5.78 -9.96 4.21
CA GLY A 143 7.04 -10.68 3.99
C GLY A 143 6.90 -12.20 3.82
N ARG A 144 5.66 -12.76 3.90
CA ARG A 144 5.46 -14.24 3.91
C ARG A 144 5.99 -14.95 2.66
N LYS A 145 6.02 -14.26 1.51
CA LYS A 145 6.52 -14.78 0.23
C LYS A 145 8.03 -14.58 0.05
N SER A 146 8.73 -13.90 0.98
CA SER A 146 10.17 -13.72 0.88
C SER A 146 10.88 -15.07 0.80
N PRO A 147 11.78 -15.28 -0.17
CA PRO A 147 12.57 -16.51 -0.31
C PRO A 147 13.73 -16.60 0.69
N VAL A 148 13.94 -15.56 1.51
CA VAL A 148 15.01 -15.44 2.50
C VAL A 148 14.45 -14.94 3.83
N GLY A 149 15.24 -15.05 4.92
CA GLY A 149 14.95 -14.33 6.15
C GLY A 149 14.96 -12.82 5.89
N LEU A 150 13.98 -12.09 6.40
CA LEU A 150 13.82 -10.65 6.16
C LEU A 150 13.60 -9.91 7.46
N VAL A 151 14.49 -8.99 7.78
CA VAL A 151 14.44 -8.10 8.93
C VAL A 151 14.36 -6.66 8.46
N LEU A 152 13.38 -5.92 8.95
CA LEU A 152 13.22 -4.50 8.69
C LEU A 152 13.84 -3.72 9.85
N ARG A 153 14.61 -2.68 9.57
CA ARG A 153 15.30 -1.87 10.57
C ARG A 153 15.07 -0.37 10.30
N ARG A 154 14.60 0.33 11.33
CA ARG A 154 14.52 1.80 11.30
C ARG A 154 15.91 2.42 11.50
N PRO A 155 16.11 3.69 11.12
CA PRO A 155 17.36 4.42 11.39
C PRO A 155 17.73 4.50 12.88
N ASP A 156 16.74 4.49 13.79
CA ASP A 156 16.94 4.48 15.25
C ASP A 156 17.30 3.10 15.83
N GLY A 157 17.40 2.06 14.96
CA GLY A 157 17.79 0.71 15.33
C GLY A 157 16.63 -0.22 15.72
N GLN A 158 15.38 0.25 15.80
CA GLN A 158 14.23 -0.63 16.02
C GLN A 158 14.07 -1.60 14.86
N THR A 159 13.71 -2.86 15.16
CA THR A 159 13.59 -3.91 14.13
C THR A 159 12.25 -4.63 14.17
N ALA A 160 11.81 -5.11 13.01
CA ALA A 160 10.66 -5.99 12.84
C ALA A 160 11.02 -7.17 11.92
N VAL A 161 10.70 -8.40 12.34
CA VAL A 161 10.95 -9.61 11.56
C VAL A 161 9.77 -9.84 10.60
N ALA A 162 10.00 -9.62 9.31
CA ALA A 162 9.02 -9.89 8.26
C ALA A 162 9.02 -11.36 7.82
N ARG A 163 10.19 -12.01 7.79
CA ARG A 163 10.33 -13.44 7.50
C ARG A 163 11.45 -14.05 8.34
N LYS A 164 11.16 -15.17 9.00
CA LYS A 164 12.21 -16.01 9.60
C LYS A 164 12.83 -16.89 8.52
N GLY A 165 14.14 -17.08 8.55
CA GLY A 165 14.85 -17.94 7.59
C GLY A 165 16.33 -17.63 7.52
N THR A 166 17.07 -18.41 6.76
CA THR A 166 18.50 -18.24 6.45
C THR A 166 18.70 -18.43 4.95
N PRO A 167 19.53 -17.64 4.28
CA PRO A 167 20.23 -16.46 4.78
C PRO A 167 19.26 -15.32 5.18
N VAL A 168 19.74 -14.36 5.97
CA VAL A 168 18.97 -13.19 6.41
C VAL A 168 19.41 -11.97 5.60
N VAL A 169 18.44 -11.19 5.16
CA VAL A 169 18.63 -9.84 4.63
C VAL A 169 18.02 -8.85 5.62
N THR A 170 18.78 -7.81 5.96
CA THR A 170 18.30 -6.67 6.75
C THR A 170 18.07 -5.49 5.82
N VAL A 171 16.86 -4.95 5.85
CA VAL A 171 16.46 -3.78 5.06
C VAL A 171 16.32 -2.60 6.00
N THR A 172 17.15 -1.57 5.80
CA THR A 172 17.20 -0.38 6.67
C THR A 172 16.64 0.83 5.92
N GLY A 173 15.75 1.58 6.56
CA GLY A 173 15.17 2.79 5.99
C GLY A 173 14.11 3.43 6.88
N GLU A 174 13.60 4.56 6.42
CA GLU A 174 12.45 5.19 7.06
C GLU A 174 11.21 4.28 7.00
N PRO A 175 10.35 4.28 8.02
CA PRO A 175 9.14 3.45 8.04
C PRO A 175 8.29 3.56 6.78
N SER A 176 8.18 4.75 6.20
CA SER A 176 7.48 5.00 4.94
C SER A 176 8.06 4.19 3.76
N GLU A 177 9.39 4.10 3.67
CA GLU A 177 10.09 3.34 2.63
C GLU A 177 10.05 1.83 2.90
N LEU A 178 10.17 1.42 4.16
CA LEU A 178 10.05 0.02 4.56
C LEU A 178 8.65 -0.53 4.28
N VAL A 179 7.60 0.27 4.45
CA VAL A 179 6.22 -0.10 4.07
C VAL A 179 6.14 -0.37 2.57
N LEU A 180 6.70 0.48 1.74
CA LEU A 180 6.72 0.29 0.27
C LEU A 180 7.52 -0.95 -0.11
N TYR A 181 8.68 -1.17 0.49
CA TYR A 181 9.50 -2.34 0.25
C TYR A 181 8.72 -3.65 0.46
N VAL A 182 8.11 -3.81 1.63
CA VAL A 182 7.38 -5.07 1.93
C VAL A 182 6.05 -5.19 1.19
N ALA A 183 5.53 -4.07 0.67
CA ALA A 183 4.33 -4.06 -0.16
C ALA A 183 4.60 -4.37 -1.65
N GLY A 184 5.83 -4.79 -2.01
CA GLY A 184 6.18 -5.17 -3.37
C GLY A 184 6.70 -4.01 -4.24
N ARG A 185 7.08 -2.88 -3.64
CA ARG A 185 7.61 -1.70 -4.33
C ARG A 185 9.13 -1.55 -4.11
N GLN A 186 9.86 -2.68 -4.02
CA GLN A 186 11.29 -2.71 -3.72
C GLN A 186 12.10 -1.80 -4.67
N ARG A 187 11.79 -1.83 -5.97
CA ARG A 187 12.51 -1.08 -7.02
C ARG A 187 12.45 0.44 -6.88
N VAL A 188 11.49 0.95 -6.14
CA VAL A 188 11.31 2.39 -5.92
C VAL A 188 11.42 2.78 -4.45
N ALA A 189 11.56 1.82 -3.54
CA ALA A 189 11.79 2.07 -2.12
C ALA A 189 13.23 2.56 -1.91
N ARG A 190 13.41 3.59 -1.09
CA ARG A 190 14.74 4.12 -0.72
C ARG A 190 15.19 3.51 0.58
N VAL A 191 15.87 2.39 0.48
CA VAL A 191 16.34 1.56 1.59
C VAL A 191 17.75 1.06 1.32
N ASP A 192 18.45 0.69 2.39
CA ASP A 192 19.72 -0.02 2.34
C ASP A 192 19.48 -1.50 2.63
N GLU A 193 20.00 -2.39 1.78
CA GLU A 193 19.87 -3.84 1.91
C GLU A 193 21.22 -4.45 2.32
N GLU A 194 21.26 -5.14 3.45
CA GLU A 194 22.46 -5.77 4.00
C GLU A 194 22.28 -7.28 4.10
N GLY A 195 23.25 -8.04 3.58
CA GLY A 195 23.25 -9.51 3.60
C GLY A 195 24.24 -10.11 2.59
N GLN A 196 24.16 -11.43 2.38
CA GLN A 196 24.87 -12.05 1.29
C GLN A 196 24.31 -11.55 -0.05
N GLU A 197 25.16 -11.24 -1.03
CA GLU A 197 24.78 -10.63 -2.30
C GLU A 197 23.65 -11.39 -3.02
N GLU A 198 23.75 -12.72 -3.11
CA GLU A 198 22.72 -13.56 -3.70
C GLU A 198 21.39 -13.50 -2.93
N ALA A 199 21.45 -13.40 -1.60
CA ALA A 199 20.25 -13.28 -0.77
C ALA A 199 19.58 -11.91 -0.94
N VAL A 200 20.38 -10.85 -1.03
CA VAL A 200 19.89 -9.49 -1.31
C VAL A 200 19.19 -9.45 -2.68
N ALA A 201 19.81 -9.98 -3.74
CA ALA A 201 19.18 -10.05 -5.05
C ALA A 201 17.85 -10.81 -5.00
N ARG A 202 17.79 -11.95 -4.32
CA ARG A 202 16.55 -12.73 -4.16
C ARG A 202 15.47 -12.01 -3.34
N ALA A 203 15.85 -11.22 -2.34
CA ALA A 203 14.91 -10.41 -1.56
C ALA A 203 14.35 -9.25 -2.40
N HIS A 204 15.23 -8.60 -3.17
CA HIS A 204 14.89 -7.48 -4.04
C HIS A 204 13.91 -7.87 -5.16
N ASP A 205 14.09 -9.05 -5.76
CA ASP A 205 13.25 -9.55 -6.87
C ASP A 205 12.03 -10.36 -6.39
N ALA A 206 11.84 -10.49 -5.08
CA ALA A 206 10.72 -11.28 -4.53
C ALA A 206 9.36 -10.60 -4.80
N ASP A 207 8.34 -11.42 -5.12
CA ASP A 207 6.94 -10.98 -5.17
C ASP A 207 6.39 -10.80 -3.74
N LEU A 208 6.78 -9.71 -3.08
CA LEU A 208 6.31 -9.36 -1.75
C LEU A 208 4.90 -8.76 -1.78
N GLY A 209 4.33 -8.55 -0.60
CA GLY A 209 3.00 -7.98 -0.46
C GLY A 209 1.88 -9.04 -0.40
N LEU A 210 0.65 -8.60 -0.66
CA LEU A 210 -0.58 -9.42 -0.58
C LEU A 210 -0.86 -10.16 -1.87
#